data_0d2b863d0f14ed1c7bec0beb7117c518
#
_entry.id   0d2b863d0f14ed1c7bec0beb7117c518
#
_cell.length_a   1.000
_cell.length_b   1.000
_cell.length_c   1.000
_cell.angle_alpha   90.00
_cell.angle_beta   90.00
_cell.angle_gamma   90.00
#
_symmetry.space_group_name_H-M   'P 1'
#
loop_
_entity.id
_entity.type
_entity.pdbx_description
1 polymer ?
#
loop_
_entity_poly.entity_id
_entity_poly.type
_entity_poly.pdbx_seq_one_letter_code
_entity_poly.pdbx_strand_id
1 'polypeptide(L)'
;GEQKKVVDGGTVEAPEAPEKEGYEFVGWDTGLKNIRENTVITAQYRKKKCTVIFVDWDNTSLNIKEFKYGDVLTLDSLPEKEGQKFDKWTDANGKEVTTVTDNMVVAASYKDTKYVVTFLDWDGKVLSEQEVAYGESATLPENLKAPGDGKVFDSWDKKDEAGFVRKSIVVSPTYKYTETTTEPAFT
;
A
#
# COMPACT_ATOMS: atom_id res chain seq x y z
N GLY A 1 34.35 -23.25 -19.68
CA GLY A 1 35.44 -22.29 -19.56
C GLY A 1 36.47 -22.48 -20.67
N GLU A 2 37.05 -21.39 -21.14
CA GLU A 2 38.13 -21.43 -22.16
C GLU A 2 39.44 -21.79 -21.50
N GLN A 3 40.26 -22.65 -22.17
CA GLN A 3 41.62 -22.98 -21.71
C GLN A 3 42.63 -22.30 -22.63
N LYS A 4 43.59 -21.60 -22.02
CA LYS A 4 44.69 -20.95 -22.73
C LYS A 4 46.05 -21.52 -22.21
N LYS A 5 46.97 -21.88 -23.14
CA LYS A 5 48.32 -22.31 -22.81
C LYS A 5 49.25 -21.11 -22.87
N VAL A 6 50.06 -20.92 -21.84
CA VAL A 6 51.10 -19.89 -21.80
C VAL A 6 52.43 -20.50 -21.35
N VAL A 7 53.52 -19.85 -21.71
CA VAL A 7 54.86 -20.24 -21.25
C VAL A 7 55.03 -19.91 -19.77
N ASP A 8 55.94 -20.59 -19.07
CA ASP A 8 56.25 -20.33 -17.68
C ASP A 8 56.60 -18.84 -17.45
N GLY A 9 55.94 -18.22 -16.48
CA GLY A 9 56.04 -16.79 -16.21
C GLY A 9 55.33 -15.89 -17.24
N GLY A 10 54.60 -16.47 -18.17
CA GLY A 10 53.85 -15.72 -19.22
C GLY A 10 52.63 -14.97 -18.73
N THR A 11 52.01 -14.26 -19.65
CA THR A 11 50.80 -13.47 -19.41
C THR A 11 49.67 -14.05 -20.21
N VAL A 12 48.49 -14.18 -19.63
CA VAL A 12 47.22 -14.54 -20.31
C VAL A 12 46.47 -13.27 -20.69
N GLU A 13 46.06 -13.16 -21.93
CA GLU A 13 45.09 -12.16 -22.34
C GLU A 13 43.72 -12.52 -21.81
N ALA A 14 43.10 -11.59 -21.06
CA ALA A 14 41.78 -11.81 -20.49
C ALA A 14 40.74 -12.01 -21.60
N PRO A 15 39.86 -13.03 -21.53
CA PRO A 15 38.67 -13.08 -22.34
C PRO A 15 37.72 -11.98 -21.93
N GLU A 16 36.78 -11.67 -22.82
CA GLU A 16 35.67 -10.82 -22.45
C GLU A 16 34.82 -11.53 -21.39
N ALA A 17 34.50 -10.80 -20.31
CA ALA A 17 33.73 -11.38 -19.21
C ALA A 17 32.27 -11.56 -19.66
N PRO A 18 31.66 -12.75 -19.44
CA PRO A 18 30.26 -12.96 -19.78
C PRO A 18 29.35 -11.94 -19.10
N GLU A 19 28.36 -11.42 -19.83
CA GLU A 19 27.31 -10.60 -19.25
C GLU A 19 26.49 -11.41 -18.25
N LYS A 20 26.17 -10.79 -17.12
CA LYS A 20 25.34 -11.36 -16.07
C LYS A 20 24.27 -10.35 -15.68
N GLU A 21 23.00 -10.70 -15.93
CA GLU A 21 21.87 -9.82 -15.63
C GLU A 21 21.88 -9.34 -14.17
N GLY A 22 21.75 -8.03 -13.99
CA GLY A 22 21.77 -7.39 -12.67
C GLY A 22 23.14 -7.31 -11.99
N TYR A 23 24.20 -7.71 -12.68
CA TYR A 23 25.55 -7.65 -12.15
C TYR A 23 26.47 -6.87 -13.08
N GLU A 24 27.51 -6.29 -12.53
CA GLU A 24 28.61 -5.69 -13.26
C GLU A 24 29.89 -6.47 -12.97
N PHE A 25 30.67 -6.69 -14.02
CA PHE A 25 31.97 -7.32 -13.88
C PHE A 25 32.93 -6.36 -13.14
N VAL A 26 33.65 -6.86 -12.15
CA VAL A 26 34.59 -6.07 -11.35
C VAL A 26 36.04 -6.49 -11.51
N GLY A 27 36.30 -7.60 -12.17
CA GLY A 27 37.64 -8.09 -12.42
C GLY A 27 37.75 -9.61 -12.37
N TRP A 28 38.96 -10.10 -12.43
CA TRP A 28 39.30 -11.49 -12.28
C TRP A 28 39.87 -11.71 -10.88
N ASP A 29 39.60 -12.88 -10.27
CA ASP A 29 40.01 -13.20 -8.90
C ASP A 29 41.55 -13.39 -8.76
N THR A 30 42.23 -13.68 -9.85
CA THR A 30 43.66 -13.95 -9.92
C THR A 30 44.32 -13.10 -10.98
N GLY A 31 45.58 -12.73 -10.76
CA GLY A 31 46.36 -12.00 -11.74
C GLY A 31 46.62 -12.78 -13.03
N LEU A 32 46.58 -12.05 -14.15
CA LEU A 32 46.75 -12.62 -15.50
C LEU A 32 48.21 -12.65 -15.98
N LYS A 33 49.17 -12.24 -15.13
CA LYS A 33 50.60 -12.15 -15.42
C LYS A 33 51.36 -13.11 -14.56
N ASN A 34 52.54 -13.53 -15.06
CA ASN A 34 53.50 -14.40 -14.35
C ASN A 34 52.85 -15.74 -13.92
N ILE A 35 52.17 -16.37 -14.89
CA ILE A 35 51.54 -17.69 -14.69
C ILE A 35 52.61 -18.75 -14.70
N ARG A 36 52.78 -19.46 -13.58
CA ARG A 36 53.85 -20.49 -13.37
C ARG A 36 53.31 -21.90 -13.13
N GLU A 37 52.01 -22.02 -12.99
CA GLU A 37 51.32 -23.30 -12.76
C GLU A 37 49.90 -23.27 -13.38
N ASN A 38 49.28 -24.44 -13.47
CA ASN A 38 47.90 -24.52 -13.90
C ASN A 38 46.98 -23.72 -12.96
N THR A 39 46.44 -22.64 -13.46
CA THR A 39 45.65 -21.68 -12.67
C THR A 39 44.25 -21.59 -13.21
N VAL A 40 43.26 -21.63 -12.33
CA VAL A 40 41.86 -21.30 -12.65
C VAL A 40 41.63 -19.84 -12.32
N ILE A 41 41.16 -19.10 -13.30
CA ILE A 41 40.88 -17.67 -13.15
C ILE A 41 39.36 -17.45 -13.31
N THR A 42 38.76 -16.86 -12.30
CA THR A 42 37.29 -16.71 -12.21
C THR A 42 36.88 -15.24 -12.29
N ALA A 43 35.87 -14.98 -13.13
CA ALA A 43 35.28 -13.65 -13.21
C ALA A 43 34.54 -13.30 -11.92
N GLN A 44 34.81 -12.10 -11.41
CA GLN A 44 34.16 -11.56 -10.23
C GLN A 44 33.12 -10.52 -10.62
N TYR A 45 31.98 -10.60 -9.96
CA TYR A 45 30.82 -9.73 -10.23
C TYR A 45 30.30 -9.13 -8.93
N ARG A 46 29.76 -7.93 -9.03
CA ARG A 46 28.95 -7.32 -7.97
C ARG A 46 27.57 -6.97 -8.48
N LYS A 47 26.57 -6.95 -7.60
CA LYS A 47 25.23 -6.48 -7.95
C LYS A 47 25.30 -5.03 -8.42
N LYS A 48 24.61 -4.70 -9.51
CA LYS A 48 24.46 -3.32 -9.99
C LYS A 48 23.79 -2.46 -8.93
N LYS A 49 24.24 -1.22 -8.80
CA LYS A 49 23.54 -0.20 -8.06
C LYS A 49 22.45 0.40 -8.95
N CYS A 50 21.27 0.58 -8.38
CA CYS A 50 20.12 1.17 -9.04
C CYS A 50 19.61 2.34 -8.22
N THR A 51 19.30 3.45 -8.87
CA THR A 51 18.70 4.62 -8.25
C THR A 51 17.19 4.56 -8.41
N VAL A 52 16.45 4.62 -7.31
CA VAL A 52 15.00 4.68 -7.31
C VAL A 52 14.54 6.06 -6.86
N ILE A 53 13.71 6.70 -7.66
CA ILE A 53 13.04 7.95 -7.34
C ILE A 53 11.62 7.61 -6.91
N PHE A 54 11.29 7.94 -5.67
CA PHE A 54 9.97 7.77 -5.11
C PHE A 54 9.18 9.05 -5.29
N VAL A 55 8.01 8.96 -5.87
CA VAL A 55 7.07 10.06 -6.02
C VAL A 55 5.72 9.72 -5.41
N ASP A 56 4.97 10.74 -5.02
CA ASP A 56 3.58 10.58 -4.63
C ASP A 56 2.68 10.41 -5.86
N TRP A 57 1.39 10.14 -5.65
CA TRP A 57 0.39 9.95 -6.71
C TRP A 57 0.29 11.14 -7.68
N ASP A 58 0.65 12.34 -7.25
CA ASP A 58 0.66 13.59 -8.03
C ASP A 58 2.03 13.94 -8.63
N ASN A 59 2.98 13.00 -8.60
CA ASN A 59 4.38 13.13 -8.99
C ASN A 59 5.22 14.07 -8.10
N THR A 60 4.74 14.45 -6.94
CA THR A 60 5.57 15.15 -5.94
C THR A 60 6.69 14.22 -5.49
N SER A 61 7.94 14.70 -5.53
CA SER A 61 9.10 13.90 -5.11
C SER A 61 9.05 13.62 -3.60
N LEU A 62 9.10 12.36 -3.22
CA LEU A 62 9.16 11.91 -1.83
C LEU A 62 10.59 11.64 -1.38
N ASN A 63 11.36 10.88 -2.18
CA ASN A 63 12.73 10.50 -1.85
C ASN A 63 13.48 10.00 -3.09
N ILE A 64 14.81 9.96 -2.98
CA ILE A 64 15.69 9.28 -3.92
C ILE A 64 16.62 8.37 -3.13
N LYS A 65 16.65 7.09 -3.46
CA LYS A 65 17.39 6.08 -2.70
C LYS A 65 18.16 5.14 -3.63
N GLU A 66 19.37 4.75 -3.24
CA GLU A 66 20.14 3.71 -3.91
C GLU A 66 19.80 2.33 -3.36
N PHE A 67 19.62 1.38 -4.27
CA PHE A 67 19.41 -0.05 -4.02
C PHE A 67 20.42 -0.87 -4.80
N LYS A 68 20.52 -2.16 -4.48
CA LYS A 68 21.18 -3.13 -5.33
C LYS A 68 20.15 -3.87 -6.17
N TYR A 69 20.53 -4.32 -7.35
CA TYR A 69 19.68 -5.18 -8.17
C TYR A 69 19.09 -6.34 -7.36
N GLY A 70 17.78 -6.53 -7.46
CA GLY A 70 17.04 -7.57 -6.73
C GLY A 70 16.70 -7.24 -5.28
N ASP A 71 17.00 -6.04 -4.79
CA ASP A 71 16.55 -5.62 -3.47
C ASP A 71 15.04 -5.38 -3.46
N VAL A 72 14.41 -5.64 -2.31
CA VAL A 72 13.00 -5.32 -2.11
C VAL A 72 12.84 -3.79 -2.01
N LEU A 73 11.84 -3.29 -2.70
CA LEU A 73 11.53 -1.86 -2.71
C LEU A 73 10.91 -1.43 -1.38
N THR A 74 11.62 -0.58 -0.63
CA THR A 74 11.18 -0.09 0.67
C THR A 74 11.46 1.41 0.82
N LEU A 75 10.53 2.11 1.49
CA LEU A 75 10.71 3.48 1.94
C LEU A 75 10.36 3.56 3.44
N ASP A 76 11.22 4.24 4.22
CA ASP A 76 11.16 4.23 5.68
C ASP A 76 9.97 5.03 6.24
N SER A 77 9.48 6.00 5.49
CA SER A 77 8.30 6.79 5.85
C SER A 77 7.50 7.18 4.61
N LEU A 78 6.18 7.09 4.73
CA LEU A 78 5.24 7.52 3.72
C LEU A 78 4.47 8.73 4.23
N PRO A 79 4.08 9.68 3.37
CA PRO A 79 3.19 10.75 3.78
C PRO A 79 1.85 10.15 4.19
N GLU A 80 1.33 10.61 5.33
CA GLU A 80 -0.01 10.28 5.77
C GLU A 80 -1.03 11.05 4.95
N LYS A 81 -2.07 10.35 4.51
CA LYS A 81 -3.22 10.94 3.81
C LYS A 81 -4.49 10.67 4.59
N GLU A 82 -5.22 11.73 4.89
CA GLU A 82 -6.51 11.62 5.56
C GLU A 82 -7.47 10.74 4.75
N GLY A 83 -8.01 9.73 5.39
CA GLY A 83 -8.95 8.80 4.77
C GLY A 83 -8.36 7.78 3.81
N GLN A 84 -7.06 7.78 3.59
CA GLN A 84 -6.40 6.87 2.68
C GLN A 84 -5.25 6.10 3.34
N LYS A 85 -4.97 4.90 2.83
CA LYS A 85 -3.83 4.07 3.22
C LYS A 85 -2.95 3.84 2.00
N PHE A 86 -1.65 3.85 2.22
CA PHE A 86 -0.73 3.35 1.20
C PHE A 86 -1.11 1.92 0.79
N ASP A 87 -1.19 1.68 -0.50
CA ASP A 87 -1.49 0.37 -1.08
C ASP A 87 -0.22 -0.29 -1.62
N LYS A 88 0.44 0.35 -2.58
CA LYS A 88 1.62 -0.20 -3.26
C LYS A 88 2.41 0.86 -4.01
N TRP A 89 3.61 0.48 -4.42
CA TRP A 89 4.38 1.23 -5.41
C TRP A 89 4.03 0.76 -6.82
N THR A 90 3.92 1.69 -7.75
CA THR A 90 3.60 1.40 -9.16
C THR A 90 4.60 2.06 -10.10
N ASP A 91 4.82 1.44 -11.26
CA ASP A 91 5.53 2.06 -12.39
C ASP A 91 4.61 3.06 -13.15
N ALA A 92 5.16 3.67 -14.20
CA ALA A 92 4.42 4.63 -15.04
C ALA A 92 3.17 4.04 -15.73
N ASN A 93 3.06 2.71 -15.80
CA ASN A 93 1.92 2.01 -16.38
C ASN A 93 0.89 1.54 -15.33
N GLY A 94 1.12 1.89 -14.05
CA GLY A 94 0.28 1.46 -12.94
C GLY A 94 0.52 0.02 -12.48
N LYS A 95 1.56 -0.65 -13.00
CA LYS A 95 1.94 -2.00 -12.59
C LYS A 95 2.68 -1.95 -11.25
N GLU A 96 2.33 -2.86 -10.36
CA GLU A 96 3.00 -2.98 -9.06
C GLU A 96 4.49 -3.30 -9.18
N VAL A 97 5.30 -2.59 -8.40
CA VAL A 97 6.75 -2.77 -8.30
C VAL A 97 7.10 -3.15 -6.87
N THR A 98 7.70 -4.33 -6.70
CA THR A 98 8.13 -4.87 -5.40
C THR A 98 9.63 -5.03 -5.29
N THR A 99 10.31 -5.10 -6.43
CA THR A 99 11.75 -5.42 -6.52
C THR A 99 12.44 -4.45 -7.48
N VAL A 100 13.64 -4.05 -7.12
CA VAL A 100 14.46 -3.14 -7.92
C VAL A 100 15.27 -3.92 -8.95
N THR A 101 15.03 -3.62 -10.23
CA THR A 101 15.73 -4.29 -11.35
C THR A 101 16.49 -3.32 -12.25
N ASP A 102 16.29 -2.02 -12.10
CA ASP A 102 16.99 -0.96 -12.84
C ASP A 102 16.82 0.38 -12.12
N ASN A 103 17.39 1.45 -12.69
CA ASN A 103 17.02 2.80 -12.32
C ASN A 103 15.54 3.03 -12.68
N MET A 104 14.75 3.48 -11.71
CA MET A 104 13.31 3.61 -11.92
C MET A 104 12.69 4.76 -11.14
N VAL A 105 11.54 5.19 -11.61
CA VAL A 105 10.63 6.07 -10.87
C VAL A 105 9.44 5.23 -10.43
N VAL A 106 9.07 5.29 -9.17
CA VAL A 106 7.90 4.58 -8.64
C VAL A 106 6.98 5.57 -7.94
N ALA A 107 5.68 5.46 -8.21
CA ALA A 107 4.65 6.29 -7.63
C ALA A 107 3.91 5.55 -6.52
N ALA A 108 3.60 6.27 -5.43
CA ALA A 108 2.75 5.74 -4.38
C ALA A 108 1.31 5.64 -4.85
N SER A 109 0.70 4.48 -4.65
CA SER A 109 -0.72 4.23 -4.84
C SER A 109 -1.39 4.10 -3.49
N TYR A 110 -2.61 4.62 -3.37
CA TYR A 110 -3.39 4.63 -2.14
C TYR A 110 -4.77 4.02 -2.39
N LYS A 111 -5.36 3.52 -1.32
CA LYS A 111 -6.76 3.07 -1.29
C LYS A 111 -7.49 3.71 -0.12
N ASP A 112 -8.80 3.93 -0.29
CA ASP A 112 -9.62 4.53 0.74
C ASP A 112 -9.70 3.63 1.97
N THR A 113 -9.61 4.27 3.14
CA THR A 113 -9.88 3.59 4.40
C THR A 113 -11.38 3.39 4.54
N LYS A 114 -11.78 2.15 4.84
CA LYS A 114 -13.17 1.82 5.14
C LYS A 114 -13.40 1.72 6.64
N TYR A 115 -14.57 2.12 7.07
CA TYR A 115 -15.02 2.07 8.46
C TYR A 115 -16.34 1.31 8.54
N VAL A 116 -16.61 0.71 9.69
CA VAL A 116 -17.85 0.00 9.96
C VAL A 116 -18.83 0.95 10.64
N VAL A 117 -20.01 1.10 10.05
CA VAL A 117 -21.17 1.78 10.64
C VAL A 117 -22.16 0.71 11.06
N THR A 118 -22.38 0.59 12.37
CA THR A 118 -23.30 -0.38 12.96
C THR A 118 -24.59 0.34 13.40
N PHE A 119 -25.72 -0.02 12.83
CA PHE A 119 -27.03 0.48 13.26
C PHE A 119 -27.67 -0.50 14.21
N LEU A 120 -28.13 0.01 15.34
CA LEU A 120 -28.83 -0.78 16.34
C LEU A 120 -30.35 -0.59 16.22
N ASP A 121 -31.11 -1.61 16.65
CA ASP A 121 -32.54 -1.51 16.86
C ASP A 121 -32.85 -0.94 18.27
N TRP A 122 -34.11 -0.68 18.56
CA TRP A 122 -34.59 -0.14 19.84
C TRP A 122 -34.20 -0.99 21.06
N ASP A 123 -33.97 -2.29 20.89
CA ASP A 123 -33.58 -3.23 21.93
C ASP A 123 -32.05 -3.45 22.02
N GLY A 124 -31.27 -2.65 21.27
CA GLY A 124 -29.81 -2.71 21.23
C GLY A 124 -29.24 -3.83 20.36
N LYS A 125 -30.09 -4.58 19.63
CA LYS A 125 -29.60 -5.56 18.68
C LYS A 125 -29.09 -4.90 17.41
N VAL A 126 -28.13 -5.52 16.76
CA VAL A 126 -27.62 -5.07 15.47
C VAL A 126 -28.71 -5.21 14.41
N LEU A 127 -29.08 -4.10 13.81
CA LEU A 127 -30.02 -4.01 12.70
C LEU A 127 -29.29 -4.14 11.36
N SER A 128 -28.17 -3.46 11.19
CA SER A 128 -27.30 -3.60 10.02
C SER A 128 -25.87 -3.15 10.33
N GLU A 129 -24.92 -3.70 9.57
CA GLU A 129 -23.53 -3.25 9.52
C GLU A 129 -23.18 -2.93 8.08
N GLN A 130 -22.50 -1.80 7.88
CA GLN A 130 -22.10 -1.33 6.56
C GLN A 130 -20.63 -0.93 6.58
N GLU A 131 -19.85 -1.43 5.60
CA GLU A 131 -18.52 -0.90 5.32
C GLU A 131 -18.65 0.34 4.43
N VAL A 132 -18.19 1.48 4.95
CA VAL A 132 -18.31 2.78 4.29
C VAL A 132 -16.91 3.38 4.13
N ALA A 133 -16.58 3.89 2.94
CA ALA A 133 -15.32 4.57 2.70
C ALA A 133 -15.29 5.92 3.44
N TYR A 134 -14.08 6.38 3.78
CA TYR A 134 -13.89 7.68 4.40
C TYR A 134 -14.58 8.79 3.60
N GLY A 135 -15.37 9.63 4.28
CA GLY A 135 -16.09 10.74 3.69
C GLY A 135 -17.39 10.39 2.98
N GLU A 136 -17.69 9.10 2.79
CA GLU A 136 -18.95 8.65 2.21
C GLU A 136 -20.03 8.53 3.29
N SER A 137 -21.29 8.39 2.82
CA SER A 137 -22.47 8.25 3.68
C SER A 137 -22.87 6.81 3.86
N ALA A 138 -23.23 6.40 5.08
CA ALA A 138 -23.94 5.16 5.32
C ALA A 138 -25.42 5.31 4.91
N THR A 139 -26.03 4.20 4.47
CA THR A 139 -27.46 4.14 4.17
C THR A 139 -28.24 3.98 5.48
N LEU A 140 -29.07 4.95 5.80
CA LEU A 140 -29.91 4.89 7.00
C LEU A 140 -30.99 3.81 6.85
N PRO A 141 -31.11 2.87 7.79
CA PRO A 141 -32.20 1.89 7.78
C PRO A 141 -33.56 2.56 7.90
N GLU A 142 -34.54 2.02 7.13
CA GLU A 142 -35.93 2.45 7.14
C GLU A 142 -36.83 1.41 7.84
N ASN A 143 -38.07 1.78 8.10
CA ASN A 143 -39.11 0.90 8.65
C ASN A 143 -38.76 0.28 10.02
N LEU A 144 -38.22 1.10 10.91
CA LEU A 144 -37.83 0.70 12.26
C LEU A 144 -39.07 0.33 13.09
N LYS A 145 -38.95 -0.74 13.88
CA LYS A 145 -39.96 -1.07 14.88
C LYS A 145 -39.86 -0.09 16.04
N ALA A 146 -40.98 0.39 16.50
CA ALA A 146 -41.04 1.17 17.71
C ALA A 146 -41.09 0.27 18.94
N PRO A 147 -40.51 0.71 20.10
CA PRO A 147 -40.51 -0.07 21.35
C PRO A 147 -41.90 -0.27 21.96
N GLY A 148 -42.96 0.36 21.43
CA GLY A 148 -44.30 0.37 22.00
C GLY A 148 -44.52 1.59 22.89
N ASP A 149 -45.52 1.55 23.75
CA ASP A 149 -45.86 2.60 24.75
C ASP A 149 -46.09 4.00 24.15
N GLY A 150 -46.67 4.08 22.93
CA GLY A 150 -46.95 5.35 22.25
C GLY A 150 -45.70 6.07 21.74
N LYS A 151 -44.55 5.41 21.70
CA LYS A 151 -43.34 5.96 21.11
C LYS A 151 -43.28 5.68 19.61
N VAL A 152 -42.76 6.63 18.87
CA VAL A 152 -42.47 6.54 17.44
C VAL A 152 -41.01 6.89 17.19
N PHE A 153 -40.43 6.35 16.13
CA PHE A 153 -39.09 6.71 15.72
C PHE A 153 -39.00 8.22 15.47
N ASP A 154 -37.97 8.85 15.96
CA ASP A 154 -37.68 10.25 15.78
C ASP A 154 -36.52 10.49 14.83
N SER A 155 -35.34 9.99 15.20
CA SER A 155 -34.12 10.18 14.43
C SER A 155 -33.09 9.12 14.81
N TRP A 156 -31.93 9.21 14.19
CA TRP A 156 -30.71 8.53 14.58
C TRP A 156 -29.83 9.47 15.40
N ASP A 157 -29.24 9.00 16.49
CA ASP A 157 -28.43 9.80 17.43
C ASP A 157 -27.17 10.40 16.77
N LYS A 158 -26.59 9.68 15.79
CA LYS A 158 -25.39 10.08 15.05
C LYS A 158 -25.61 10.19 13.55
N LYS A 159 -26.77 10.74 13.16
CA LYS A 159 -27.16 10.89 11.76
C LYS A 159 -26.11 11.65 10.92
N ASP A 160 -25.55 12.72 11.49
CA ASP A 160 -24.59 13.56 10.79
C ASP A 160 -23.23 12.83 10.62
N GLU A 161 -22.78 12.09 11.66
CA GLU A 161 -21.57 11.26 11.57
C GLU A 161 -21.74 10.10 10.57
N ALA A 162 -22.94 9.52 10.48
CA ALA A 162 -23.28 8.51 9.49
C ALA A 162 -23.38 9.09 8.06
N GLY A 163 -23.71 10.38 7.93
CA GLY A 163 -23.72 11.12 6.66
C GLY A 163 -22.35 11.50 6.13
N PHE A 164 -21.32 11.46 6.95
CA PHE A 164 -19.92 11.69 6.57
C PHE A 164 -18.99 10.87 7.46
N VAL A 165 -18.72 9.63 7.08
CA VAL A 165 -18.02 8.64 7.90
C VAL A 165 -16.52 8.90 7.92
N ARG A 166 -15.95 9.12 9.12
CA ARG A 166 -14.51 9.32 9.37
C ARG A 166 -13.88 8.28 10.28
N LYS A 167 -14.70 7.48 10.92
CA LYS A 167 -14.32 6.42 11.88
C LYS A 167 -15.43 5.39 11.98
N SER A 168 -15.15 4.22 12.53
CA SER A 168 -16.20 3.26 12.87
C SER A 168 -17.08 3.82 13.98
N ILE A 169 -18.39 3.74 13.79
CA ILE A 169 -19.41 4.27 14.71
C ILE A 169 -20.53 3.26 14.93
N VAL A 170 -21.16 3.36 16.12
CA VAL A 170 -22.41 2.69 16.44
C VAL A 170 -23.49 3.78 16.50
N VAL A 171 -24.58 3.58 15.78
CA VAL A 171 -25.68 4.51 15.60
C VAL A 171 -26.95 3.90 16.19
N SER A 172 -27.60 4.61 17.12
CA SER A 172 -28.80 4.15 17.79
C SER A 172 -30.02 4.98 17.41
N PRO A 173 -31.21 4.39 17.36
CA PRO A 173 -32.43 5.13 17.10
C PRO A 173 -32.85 5.93 18.32
N THR A 174 -33.40 7.11 18.09
CA THR A 174 -34.07 7.93 19.11
C THR A 174 -35.58 7.90 18.87
N TYR A 175 -36.34 8.06 19.95
CA TYR A 175 -37.79 7.95 19.92
C TYR A 175 -38.44 9.13 20.62
N LYS A 176 -39.63 9.54 20.15
CA LYS A 176 -40.47 10.54 20.78
C LYS A 176 -41.89 9.96 21.02
N TYR A 177 -42.58 10.57 21.97
CA TYR A 177 -43.98 10.21 22.18
C TYR A 177 -44.84 10.84 21.06
N THR A 178 -45.88 10.09 20.61
CA THR A 178 -46.93 10.69 19.77
C THR A 178 -47.71 11.70 20.60
N GLU A 179 -47.78 12.95 20.17
CA GLU A 179 -48.66 13.93 20.79
C GLU A 179 -50.13 13.47 20.63
N THR A 180 -50.75 13.13 21.74
CA THR A 180 -52.20 12.88 21.76
C THR A 180 -52.85 14.23 21.74
N THR A 181 -53.27 14.72 20.58
CA THR A 181 -54.13 15.92 20.47
C THR A 181 -55.47 15.52 21.04
N THR A 182 -55.68 15.72 22.35
CA THR A 182 -57.01 15.76 22.93
C THR A 182 -57.59 17.11 22.56
N GLU A 183 -58.35 17.17 21.47
CA GLU A 183 -59.28 18.29 21.30
C GLU A 183 -60.24 18.30 22.49
N PRO A 184 -60.39 19.43 23.21
CA PRO A 184 -61.43 19.54 24.20
C PRO A 184 -62.77 19.47 23.53
N ALA A 185 -63.60 18.49 23.89
CA ALA A 185 -65.00 18.44 23.48
C ALA A 185 -65.72 19.66 24.07
N PHE A 186 -66.01 20.63 23.24
CA PHE A 186 -66.96 21.69 23.60
C PHE A 186 -68.34 21.10 23.58
N THR A 187 -68.99 21.04 24.73
CA THR A 187 -70.44 20.84 24.91
C THR A 187 -71.13 22.17 24.95
#